data_c4af7d06b7a71962f955c9a638b0091b
#
_entry.id   c4af7d06b7a71962f955c9a638b0091b
#
_cell.length_a   1.000
_cell.length_b   1.000
_cell.length_c   1.000
_cell.angle_alpha   90.00
_cell.angle_beta   90.00
_cell.angle_gamma   90.00
#
_symmetry.space_group_name_H-M   'P 1'
#
loop_
_entity.id
_entity.type
_entity.pdbx_description
1 polymer ?
#
loop_
_entity_poly.entity_id
_entity_poly.type
_entity_poly.pdbx_seq_one_letter_code
_entity_poly.pdbx_strand_id
1 'polypeptide(L)'
;MYGNECHPPPLPQPLPHEVGGEQGRFRVLNPLFRALVERELKNRFLGGVLSPVWWLAQPLLTLGVYALVFGLFMRSPVPAKYGDSFVAYLAVGLWPWLAFAESVTRSATALISQSALITKTALPRAWVPLSVVLVTFALNWLALTVIVLLFKLMGFSVHLSGILFSLPTWLALGFTAMGLAWIVSTAQILVRDIEGMLGPLFMLLSFVCGIQYGLDSIPAAWRDAVLANPFTHAIGRLHDTYLAGAGFALTDVWLLAGGAVVALLGYAFFRRVAPHVDDYL
;
A
#
# COMPACT_ATOMS: atom_id res chain seq x y z
N MET A 1 53.73 -25.11 -45.09
CA MET A 1 53.88 -25.83 -43.79
C MET A 1 53.13 -25.11 -42.76
N TYR A 2 52.32 -25.85 -42.04
CA TYR A 2 51.48 -25.49 -40.87
C TYR A 2 50.25 -24.56 -41.09
N GLY A 3 49.17 -25.22 -41.48
CA GLY A 3 47.83 -24.70 -41.23
C GLY A 3 47.44 -24.87 -39.75
N ASN A 4 47.13 -23.77 -39.08
CA ASN A 4 46.48 -23.78 -37.79
C ASN A 4 44.96 -23.50 -38.05
N GLU A 5 44.18 -24.57 -38.11
CA GLU A 5 42.72 -24.46 -38.07
C GLU A 5 42.29 -24.10 -36.64
N CYS A 6 41.95 -22.84 -36.41
CA CYS A 6 41.25 -22.43 -35.18
C CYS A 6 39.82 -22.99 -35.22
N HIS A 7 39.59 -24.11 -34.52
CA HIS A 7 38.23 -24.52 -34.18
C HIS A 7 37.62 -23.53 -33.21
N PRO A 8 36.42 -23.00 -33.49
CA PRO A 8 35.68 -22.21 -32.50
C PRO A 8 35.33 -23.09 -31.28
N PRO A 9 35.34 -22.52 -30.08
CA PRO A 9 34.94 -23.28 -28.88
C PRO A 9 33.52 -23.82 -29.02
N PRO A 10 33.23 -25.02 -28.47
CA PRO A 10 31.89 -25.59 -28.54
C PRO A 10 30.88 -24.69 -27.82
N LEU A 11 29.75 -24.50 -28.48
CA LEU A 11 28.62 -23.76 -27.90
C LEU A 11 28.23 -24.38 -26.54
N PRO A 12 27.93 -23.57 -25.52
CA PRO A 12 27.46 -24.10 -24.25
C PRO A 12 26.23 -24.94 -24.46
N GLN A 13 26.27 -26.18 -23.95
CA GLN A 13 25.15 -27.10 -24.04
C GLN A 13 23.88 -26.48 -23.40
N PRO A 14 22.70 -26.63 -23.98
CA PRO A 14 21.46 -26.19 -23.39
C PRO A 14 21.31 -26.89 -22.03
N LEU A 15 21.02 -26.10 -21.00
CA LEU A 15 20.74 -26.58 -19.65
C LEU A 15 19.61 -27.63 -19.71
N PRO A 16 19.71 -28.73 -18.97
CA PRO A 16 18.71 -29.80 -18.99
C PRO A 16 17.33 -29.25 -18.58
N HIS A 17 16.35 -29.46 -19.46
CA HIS A 17 14.95 -29.07 -19.30
C HIS A 17 14.16 -29.86 -18.25
N GLU A 18 14.83 -30.58 -17.35
CA GLU A 18 14.18 -31.39 -16.33
C GLU A 18 14.81 -31.15 -14.96
N VAL A 19 14.35 -30.12 -14.27
CA VAL A 19 14.39 -30.13 -12.79
C VAL A 19 13.15 -29.50 -12.24
N GLY A 20 12.29 -30.33 -11.71
CA GLY A 20 11.55 -29.90 -10.56
C GLY A 20 10.06 -29.80 -10.76
N GLY A 21 9.38 -30.80 -10.25
CA GLY A 21 8.00 -30.69 -9.82
C GLY A 21 7.77 -29.45 -8.95
N GLU A 22 6.53 -29.12 -8.64
CA GLU A 22 6.10 -27.90 -7.91
C GLU A 22 7.02 -27.47 -6.75
N GLN A 23 7.62 -28.42 -6.03
CA GLN A 23 8.57 -28.16 -4.94
C GLN A 23 9.87 -27.47 -5.40
N GLY A 24 10.36 -27.76 -6.59
CA GLY A 24 11.54 -27.07 -7.18
C GLY A 24 11.22 -25.63 -7.58
N ARG A 25 10.05 -25.39 -8.13
CA ARG A 25 9.56 -24.04 -8.44
C ARG A 25 9.43 -23.16 -7.19
N PHE A 26 8.85 -23.67 -6.10
CA PHE A 26 8.75 -22.93 -4.83
C PHE A 26 10.12 -22.59 -4.21
N ARG A 27 11.12 -23.46 -4.34
CA ARG A 27 12.48 -23.20 -3.83
C ARG A 27 13.21 -22.08 -4.58
N VAL A 28 12.97 -21.92 -5.88
CA VAL A 28 13.57 -20.85 -6.71
C VAL A 28 12.80 -19.55 -6.58
N LEU A 29 11.49 -19.61 -6.42
CA LEU A 29 10.62 -18.42 -6.35
C LEU A 29 10.79 -17.63 -5.04
N ASN A 30 11.00 -18.31 -3.90
CA ASN A 30 11.21 -17.65 -2.60
C ASN A 30 12.39 -16.64 -2.60
N PRO A 31 13.58 -16.96 -3.09
CA PRO A 31 14.70 -16.01 -3.12
C PRO A 31 14.45 -14.84 -4.08
N LEU A 32 13.75 -15.06 -5.20
CA LEU A 32 13.42 -13.98 -6.14
C LEU A 32 12.43 -12.98 -5.53
N PHE A 33 11.38 -13.46 -4.87
CA PHE A 33 10.43 -12.57 -4.20
C PHE A 33 11.10 -11.80 -3.05
N ARG A 34 11.95 -12.46 -2.27
CA ARG A 34 12.74 -11.80 -1.22
C ARG A 34 13.64 -10.71 -1.81
N ALA A 35 14.30 -10.97 -2.93
CA ALA A 35 15.13 -9.98 -3.61
C ALA A 35 14.31 -8.75 -4.09
N LEU A 36 13.04 -8.95 -4.54
CA LEU A 36 12.14 -7.84 -4.86
C LEU A 36 11.81 -6.99 -3.64
N VAL A 37 11.44 -7.63 -2.52
CA VAL A 37 11.12 -6.96 -1.27
C VAL A 37 12.34 -6.19 -0.75
N GLU A 38 13.53 -6.82 -0.74
CA GLU A 38 14.77 -6.16 -0.33
C GLU A 38 15.13 -4.97 -1.23
N ARG A 39 14.92 -5.11 -2.54
CA ARG A 39 15.13 -4.03 -3.51
C ARG A 39 14.17 -2.88 -3.27
N GLU A 40 12.88 -3.16 -3.03
CA GLU A 40 11.88 -2.14 -2.76
C GLU A 40 12.19 -1.38 -1.46
N LEU A 41 12.63 -2.11 -0.41
CA LEU A 41 13.12 -1.51 0.82
C LEU A 41 14.34 -0.61 0.56
N LYS A 42 15.32 -1.12 -0.18
CA LYS A 42 16.53 -0.34 -0.52
C LYS A 42 16.19 0.90 -1.32
N ASN A 43 15.31 0.82 -2.31
CA ASN A 43 14.90 1.96 -3.12
C ASN A 43 14.27 3.09 -2.30
N ARG A 44 13.63 2.77 -1.18
CA ARG A 44 13.09 3.78 -0.25
C ARG A 44 14.15 4.53 0.54
N PHE A 45 15.28 3.87 0.83
CA PHE A 45 16.29 4.39 1.75
C PHE A 45 17.61 4.77 1.06
N LEU A 46 17.84 4.35 -0.19
CA LEU A 46 19.09 4.56 -0.92
C LEU A 46 19.15 5.85 -1.76
N GLY A 47 18.09 6.65 -1.80
CA GLY A 47 18.03 7.89 -2.58
C GLY A 47 18.93 9.04 -2.06
N GLY A 48 19.64 8.85 -0.93
CA GLY A 48 20.52 9.82 -0.29
C GLY A 48 20.60 9.64 1.22
N VAL A 49 21.57 10.30 1.86
CA VAL A 49 21.77 10.23 3.33
C VAL A 49 20.52 10.68 4.11
N LEU A 50 19.71 11.57 3.54
CA LEU A 50 18.48 12.09 4.14
C LEU A 50 17.22 11.33 3.76
N SER A 51 17.28 10.32 2.88
CA SER A 51 16.10 9.58 2.41
C SER A 51 15.26 8.95 3.53
N PRO A 52 15.85 8.32 4.58
CA PRO A 52 15.07 7.79 5.70
C PRO A 52 14.35 8.88 6.49
N VAL A 53 14.97 10.06 6.61
CA VAL A 53 14.38 11.21 7.30
C VAL A 53 13.19 11.75 6.50
N TRP A 54 13.35 11.91 5.18
CA TRP A 54 12.28 12.38 4.30
C TRP A 54 11.09 11.44 4.24
N TRP A 55 11.33 10.12 4.29
CA TRP A 55 10.24 9.15 4.30
C TRP A 55 9.28 9.34 5.49
N LEU A 56 9.80 9.68 6.67
CA LEU A 56 8.97 9.95 7.85
C LEU A 56 8.54 11.43 7.92
N ALA A 57 9.39 12.35 7.49
CA ALA A 57 9.12 13.79 7.55
C ALA A 57 7.92 14.20 6.68
N GLN A 58 7.79 13.64 5.47
CA GLN A 58 6.69 13.99 4.56
C GLN A 58 5.30 13.66 5.13
N PRO A 59 4.99 12.46 5.65
CA PRO A 59 3.73 12.18 6.33
C PRO A 59 3.52 13.05 7.57
N LEU A 60 4.57 13.31 8.36
CA LEU A 60 4.48 14.17 9.55
C LEU A 60 4.19 15.62 9.17
N LEU A 61 4.78 16.14 8.11
CA LEU A 61 4.47 17.48 7.59
C LEU A 61 3.01 17.56 7.12
N THR A 62 2.54 16.54 6.41
CA THR A 62 1.12 16.46 5.99
C THR A 62 0.20 16.43 7.20
N LEU A 63 0.52 15.62 8.21
CA LEU A 63 -0.21 15.60 9.49
C LEU A 63 -0.18 16.97 10.17
N GLY A 64 0.98 17.63 10.22
CA GLY A 64 1.14 18.96 10.81
C GLY A 64 0.31 20.02 10.11
N VAL A 65 0.32 20.05 8.78
CA VAL A 65 -0.51 20.98 7.98
C VAL A 65 -2.00 20.73 8.23
N TYR A 66 -2.45 19.50 8.22
CA TYR A 66 -3.86 19.17 8.46
C TYR A 66 -4.26 19.45 9.91
N ALA A 67 -3.39 19.16 10.88
CA ALA A 67 -3.64 19.50 12.28
C ALA A 67 -3.75 21.02 12.49
N LEU A 68 -2.92 21.81 11.82
CA LEU A 68 -2.97 23.26 11.87
C LEU A 68 -4.26 23.79 11.24
N VAL A 69 -4.59 23.33 10.03
CA VAL A 69 -5.78 23.84 9.30
C VAL A 69 -7.07 23.38 9.99
N PHE A 70 -7.25 22.09 10.18
CA PHE A 70 -8.52 21.54 10.70
C PHE A 70 -8.60 21.60 12.23
N GLY A 71 -7.49 21.43 12.93
CA GLY A 71 -7.45 21.46 14.39
C GLY A 71 -7.44 22.89 14.94
N LEU A 72 -6.52 23.74 14.46
CA LEU A 72 -6.32 25.09 15.03
C LEU A 72 -7.23 26.14 14.37
N PHE A 73 -7.27 26.20 13.02
CA PHE A 73 -8.02 27.24 12.31
C PHE A 73 -9.51 26.92 12.22
N MET A 74 -9.87 25.72 11.79
CA MET A 74 -11.26 25.32 11.62
C MET A 74 -11.89 24.80 12.92
N ARG A 75 -11.08 24.42 13.91
CA ARG A 75 -11.52 23.83 15.19
C ARG A 75 -12.51 22.69 14.97
N SER A 76 -12.17 21.81 14.01
CA SER A 76 -13.00 20.65 13.68
C SER A 76 -13.24 19.80 14.94
N PRO A 77 -14.51 19.52 15.27
CA PRO A 77 -14.83 18.75 16.47
C PRO A 77 -14.38 17.29 16.31
N VAL A 78 -13.72 16.76 17.34
CA VAL A 78 -13.50 15.31 17.47
C VAL A 78 -14.76 14.71 18.11
N PRO A 79 -15.30 13.59 17.56
CA PRO A 79 -16.40 12.90 18.24
C PRO A 79 -16.02 12.53 19.68
N ALA A 80 -16.89 12.82 20.64
CA ALA A 80 -16.59 12.68 22.08
C ALA A 80 -16.07 11.28 22.49
N LYS A 81 -16.49 10.23 21.76
CA LYS A 81 -16.01 8.85 22.00
C LYS A 81 -14.52 8.62 21.71
N TYR A 82 -13.86 9.54 21.00
CA TYR A 82 -12.44 9.41 20.58
C TYR A 82 -11.49 10.30 21.38
N GLY A 83 -11.96 10.93 22.45
CA GLY A 83 -11.16 11.83 23.29
C GLY A 83 -11.00 13.24 22.69
N ASP A 84 -10.11 14.04 23.29
CA ASP A 84 -10.01 15.47 23.00
C ASP A 84 -8.90 15.84 22.00
N SER A 85 -8.07 14.87 21.63
CA SER A 85 -6.91 15.15 20.77
C SER A 85 -7.23 15.02 19.30
N PHE A 86 -7.40 16.14 18.62
CA PHE A 86 -7.54 16.18 17.15
C PHE A 86 -6.33 15.59 16.42
N VAL A 87 -5.11 15.78 16.93
CA VAL A 87 -3.89 15.27 16.32
C VAL A 87 -3.86 13.74 16.35
N ALA A 88 -4.25 13.12 17.48
CA ALA A 88 -4.33 11.67 17.57
C ALA A 88 -5.43 11.11 16.67
N TYR A 89 -6.61 11.75 16.64
CA TYR A 89 -7.70 11.40 15.73
C TYR A 89 -7.23 11.44 14.27
N LEU A 90 -6.65 12.55 13.86
CA LEU A 90 -6.16 12.73 12.49
C LEU A 90 -5.06 11.73 12.12
N ALA A 91 -4.08 11.49 13.01
CA ALA A 91 -2.98 10.57 12.73
C ALA A 91 -3.45 9.14 12.48
N VAL A 92 -4.39 8.65 13.30
CA VAL A 92 -4.94 7.29 13.19
C VAL A 92 -5.71 7.08 11.87
N GLY A 93 -6.43 8.09 11.38
CA GLY A 93 -7.15 8.00 10.11
C GLY A 93 -6.26 8.26 8.89
N LEU A 94 -5.40 9.29 8.97
CA LEU A 94 -4.59 9.74 7.85
C LEU A 94 -3.48 8.75 7.49
N TRP A 95 -2.81 8.15 8.48
CA TRP A 95 -1.64 7.29 8.22
C TRP A 95 -1.96 6.04 7.40
N PRO A 96 -3.01 5.25 7.72
CA PRO A 96 -3.42 4.12 6.90
C PRO A 96 -3.90 4.55 5.51
N TRP A 97 -4.52 5.72 5.41
CA TRP A 97 -4.90 6.29 4.13
C TRP A 97 -3.70 6.63 3.26
N LEU A 98 -2.67 7.26 3.84
CA LEU A 98 -1.42 7.55 3.12
C LEU A 98 -0.73 6.26 2.66
N ALA A 99 -0.71 5.21 3.49
CA ALA A 99 -0.20 3.90 3.12
C ALA A 99 -0.93 3.31 1.91
N PHE A 100 -2.26 3.42 1.90
CA PHE A 100 -3.11 2.98 0.80
C PHE A 100 -2.82 3.77 -0.48
N ALA A 101 -2.91 5.11 -0.44
CA ALA A 101 -2.70 5.98 -1.58
C ALA A 101 -1.27 5.84 -2.16
N GLU A 102 -0.26 5.84 -1.30
CA GLU A 102 1.14 5.67 -1.70
C GLU A 102 1.37 4.32 -2.38
N SER A 103 0.84 3.22 -1.82
CA SER A 103 1.07 1.88 -2.37
C SER A 103 0.48 1.73 -3.78
N VAL A 104 -0.71 2.25 -4.02
CA VAL A 104 -1.36 2.20 -5.34
C VAL A 104 -0.62 3.10 -6.34
N THR A 105 -0.29 4.35 -5.94
CA THR A 105 0.43 5.29 -6.81
C THR A 105 1.81 4.75 -7.21
N ARG A 106 2.59 4.24 -6.26
CA ARG A 106 3.91 3.65 -6.56
C ARG A 106 3.81 2.38 -7.40
N SER A 107 2.72 1.63 -7.26
CA SER A 107 2.50 0.43 -8.09
C SER A 107 2.21 0.77 -9.54
N ALA A 108 1.71 1.96 -9.86
CA ALA A 108 1.43 2.37 -11.22
C ALA A 108 2.67 2.21 -12.13
N THR A 109 3.81 2.73 -11.72
CA THR A 109 5.06 2.68 -12.51
C THR A 109 5.95 1.48 -12.21
N ALA A 110 5.56 0.60 -11.26
CA ALA A 110 6.41 -0.49 -10.79
C ALA A 110 6.80 -1.50 -11.89
N LEU A 111 5.89 -1.85 -12.79
CA LEU A 111 6.18 -2.77 -13.92
C LEU A 111 7.13 -2.12 -14.92
N ILE A 112 6.94 -0.86 -15.25
CA ILE A 112 7.77 -0.10 -16.20
C ILE A 112 9.18 0.06 -15.65
N SER A 113 9.31 0.45 -14.39
CA SER A 113 10.62 0.67 -13.74
C SER A 113 11.42 -0.61 -13.51
N GLN A 114 10.78 -1.77 -13.55
CA GLN A 114 11.39 -3.08 -13.37
C GLN A 114 11.37 -3.95 -14.64
N SER A 115 11.06 -3.36 -15.80
CA SER A 115 10.98 -4.07 -17.10
C SER A 115 12.24 -4.87 -17.42
N ALA A 116 13.43 -4.30 -17.21
CA ALA A 116 14.71 -4.98 -17.43
C ALA A 116 14.91 -6.22 -16.53
N LEU A 117 14.32 -6.26 -15.34
CA LEU A 117 14.36 -7.44 -14.47
C LEU A 117 13.37 -8.48 -14.95
N ILE A 118 12.15 -8.06 -15.28
CA ILE A 118 11.07 -8.93 -15.77
C ILE A 118 11.49 -9.67 -17.04
N THR A 119 12.15 -8.99 -17.99
CA THR A 119 12.59 -9.58 -19.25
C THR A 119 13.78 -10.54 -19.11
N LYS A 120 14.65 -10.31 -18.12
CA LYS A 120 15.86 -11.13 -17.92
C LYS A 120 15.67 -12.31 -16.97
N THR A 121 14.57 -12.36 -16.24
CA THR A 121 14.31 -13.40 -15.23
C THR A 121 12.91 -13.99 -15.41
N ALA A 122 12.74 -15.27 -15.06
CA ALA A 122 11.42 -15.93 -15.05
C ALA A 122 10.56 -15.48 -13.86
N LEU A 123 10.57 -14.17 -13.55
CA LEU A 123 9.83 -13.60 -12.42
C LEU A 123 8.34 -13.48 -12.74
N PRO A 124 7.44 -13.98 -11.88
CA PRO A 124 6.02 -13.70 -12.02
C PRO A 124 5.74 -12.20 -11.89
N ARG A 125 5.26 -11.55 -12.97
CA ARG A 125 5.05 -10.10 -13.03
C ARG A 125 4.13 -9.56 -11.94
N ALA A 126 3.14 -10.36 -11.53
CA ALA A 126 2.22 -10.02 -10.45
C ALA A 126 2.92 -9.74 -9.11
N TRP A 127 4.15 -10.24 -8.92
CA TRP A 127 4.91 -10.04 -7.69
C TRP A 127 5.53 -8.65 -7.57
N VAL A 128 5.68 -7.95 -8.70
CA VAL A 128 6.24 -6.60 -8.70
C VAL A 128 5.30 -5.62 -7.99
N PRO A 129 4.03 -5.41 -8.39
CA PRO A 129 3.11 -4.57 -7.63
C PRO A 129 2.84 -5.10 -6.21
N LEU A 130 2.80 -6.44 -6.03
CA LEU A 130 2.63 -7.07 -4.73
C LEU A 130 3.73 -6.67 -3.75
N SER A 131 5.01 -6.70 -4.18
CA SER A 131 6.13 -6.31 -3.32
C SER A 131 6.06 -4.85 -2.88
N VAL A 132 5.62 -3.95 -3.77
CA VAL A 132 5.41 -2.53 -3.46
C VAL A 132 4.35 -2.35 -2.38
N VAL A 133 3.19 -3.00 -2.53
CA VAL A 133 2.10 -2.91 -1.55
C VAL A 133 2.53 -3.47 -0.19
N LEU A 134 3.13 -4.66 -0.16
CA LEU A 134 3.57 -5.29 1.09
C LEU A 134 4.58 -4.43 1.85
N VAL A 135 5.61 -3.93 1.16
CA VAL A 135 6.64 -3.08 1.80
C VAL A 135 6.02 -1.78 2.30
N THR A 136 5.16 -1.15 1.50
CA THR A 136 4.51 0.11 1.88
C THR A 136 3.64 -0.06 3.12
N PHE A 137 2.78 -1.09 3.14
CA PHE A 137 1.91 -1.35 4.28
C PHE A 137 2.68 -1.73 5.53
N ALA A 138 3.71 -2.60 5.42
CA ALA A 138 4.52 -3.01 6.56
C ALA A 138 5.24 -1.81 7.21
N LEU A 139 5.87 -0.95 6.40
CA LEU A 139 6.58 0.22 6.89
C LEU A 139 5.62 1.25 7.52
N ASN A 140 4.49 1.53 6.89
CA ASN A 140 3.52 2.49 7.41
C ASN A 140 2.81 1.97 8.66
N TRP A 141 2.52 0.66 8.75
CA TRP A 141 1.99 0.05 9.97
C TRP A 141 2.98 0.18 11.13
N LEU A 142 4.28 -0.09 10.86
CA LEU A 142 5.34 0.10 11.86
C LEU A 142 5.45 1.57 12.29
N ALA A 143 5.41 2.50 11.34
CA ALA A 143 5.47 3.94 11.62
C ALA A 143 4.28 4.39 12.48
N LEU A 144 3.05 3.99 12.15
CA LEU A 144 1.88 4.30 12.98
C LEU A 144 2.01 3.68 14.38
N THR A 145 2.53 2.44 14.48
CA THR A 145 2.77 1.80 15.78
C THR A 145 3.71 2.65 16.64
N VAL A 146 4.82 3.13 16.09
CA VAL A 146 5.76 4.02 16.80
C VAL A 146 5.07 5.32 17.22
N ILE A 147 4.26 5.93 16.34
CA ILE A 147 3.53 7.17 16.64
C ILE A 147 2.53 6.95 17.78
N VAL A 148 1.77 5.85 17.76
CA VAL A 148 0.81 5.51 18.82
C VAL A 148 1.53 5.29 20.16
N LEU A 149 2.70 4.64 20.16
CA LEU A 149 3.52 4.50 21.35
C LEU A 149 4.00 5.86 21.89
N LEU A 150 4.47 6.76 21.01
CA LEU A 150 4.85 8.12 21.39
C LEU A 150 3.66 8.91 21.95
N PHE A 151 2.49 8.84 21.32
CA PHE A 151 1.29 9.48 21.85
C PHE A 151 0.92 8.97 23.24
N LYS A 152 1.03 7.66 23.47
CA LYS A 152 0.78 7.08 24.79
C LYS A 152 1.76 7.60 25.84
N LEU A 153 3.06 7.72 25.50
CA LEU A 153 4.08 8.29 26.38
C LEU A 153 3.85 9.78 26.68
N MET A 154 3.32 10.53 25.71
CA MET A 154 2.96 11.95 25.86
C MET A 154 1.63 12.15 26.63
N GLY A 155 0.95 11.08 27.05
CA GLY A 155 -0.28 11.16 27.83
C GLY A 155 -1.57 11.30 27.01
N PHE A 156 -1.52 11.12 25.69
CA PHE A 156 -2.74 11.10 24.87
C PHE A 156 -3.60 9.87 25.16
N SER A 157 -4.91 10.01 25.02
CA SER A 157 -5.91 8.96 25.22
C SER A 157 -5.91 7.98 24.03
N VAL A 158 -4.86 7.15 23.92
CA VAL A 158 -4.73 6.11 22.89
C VAL A 158 -4.63 4.73 23.53
N HIS A 159 -5.20 3.72 22.87
CA HIS A 159 -5.22 2.33 23.33
C HIS A 159 -4.20 1.50 22.55
N LEU A 160 -3.18 0.93 23.24
CA LEU A 160 -2.17 0.07 22.62
C LEU A 160 -2.74 -1.24 22.08
N SER A 161 -3.85 -1.71 22.64
CA SER A 161 -4.61 -2.85 22.10
C SER A 161 -5.07 -2.64 20.66
N GLY A 162 -5.23 -1.36 20.25
CA GLY A 162 -5.55 -0.98 18.87
C GLY A 162 -4.52 -1.47 17.85
N ILE A 163 -3.25 -1.63 18.24
CA ILE A 163 -2.20 -2.18 17.36
C ILE A 163 -2.59 -3.59 16.88
N LEU A 164 -3.12 -4.42 17.78
CA LEU A 164 -3.57 -5.77 17.45
C LEU A 164 -4.95 -5.78 16.79
N PHE A 165 -5.91 -5.08 17.37
CA PHE A 165 -7.30 -5.11 16.91
C PHE A 165 -7.53 -4.38 15.58
N SER A 166 -6.62 -3.51 15.15
CA SER A 166 -6.66 -2.87 13.84
C SER A 166 -6.12 -3.75 12.69
N LEU A 167 -5.41 -4.85 12.99
CA LEU A 167 -4.81 -5.72 11.95
C LEU A 167 -5.78 -6.17 10.85
N PRO A 168 -7.02 -6.61 11.16
CA PRO A 168 -7.98 -6.98 10.11
C PRO A 168 -8.28 -5.82 9.16
N THR A 169 -8.44 -4.60 9.69
CA THR A 169 -8.70 -3.40 8.89
C THR A 169 -7.47 -3.03 8.03
N TRP A 170 -6.25 -3.15 8.59
CA TRP A 170 -5.02 -2.96 7.82
C TRP A 170 -4.89 -3.98 6.68
N LEU A 171 -5.20 -5.25 6.94
CA LEU A 171 -5.21 -6.29 5.92
C LEU A 171 -6.28 -6.05 4.86
N ALA A 172 -7.48 -5.59 5.24
CA ALA A 172 -8.54 -5.24 4.31
C ALA A 172 -8.12 -4.11 3.36
N LEU A 173 -7.53 -3.03 3.90
CA LEU A 173 -6.97 -1.94 3.10
C LEU A 173 -5.82 -2.44 2.22
N GLY A 174 -4.95 -3.32 2.73
CA GLY A 174 -3.85 -3.93 1.98
C GLY A 174 -4.34 -4.79 0.81
N PHE A 175 -5.37 -5.61 1.00
CA PHE A 175 -5.98 -6.39 -0.07
C PHE A 175 -6.63 -5.49 -1.12
N THR A 176 -7.34 -4.45 -0.69
CA THR A 176 -7.95 -3.47 -1.61
C THR A 176 -6.86 -2.75 -2.42
N ALA A 177 -5.80 -2.30 -1.76
CA ALA A 177 -4.65 -1.67 -2.42
C ALA A 177 -3.97 -2.62 -3.42
N MET A 178 -3.82 -3.90 -3.06
CA MET A 178 -3.22 -4.91 -3.94
C MET A 178 -4.04 -5.14 -5.20
N GLY A 179 -5.38 -5.25 -5.08
CA GLY A 179 -6.27 -5.36 -6.22
C GLY A 179 -6.14 -4.16 -7.16
N LEU A 180 -6.18 -2.94 -6.62
CA LEU A 180 -5.99 -1.72 -7.39
C LEU A 180 -4.57 -1.61 -7.96
N ALA A 181 -3.54 -2.01 -7.23
CA ALA A 181 -2.16 -2.00 -7.70
C ALA A 181 -1.97 -2.85 -8.97
N TRP A 182 -2.58 -4.04 -9.03
CA TRP A 182 -2.56 -4.86 -10.24
C TRP A 182 -3.29 -4.21 -11.41
N ILE A 183 -4.45 -3.59 -11.18
CA ILE A 183 -5.20 -2.89 -12.23
C ILE A 183 -4.39 -1.69 -12.74
N VAL A 184 -3.96 -0.82 -11.82
CA VAL A 184 -3.30 0.43 -12.15
C VAL A 184 -1.93 0.20 -12.81
N SER A 185 -1.13 -0.76 -12.33
CA SER A 185 0.17 -1.07 -12.92
C SER A 185 0.07 -1.56 -14.36
N THR A 186 -0.98 -2.30 -14.69
CA THR A 186 -1.23 -2.77 -16.05
C THR A 186 -1.79 -1.65 -16.93
N ALA A 187 -2.73 -0.88 -16.39
CA ALA A 187 -3.35 0.22 -17.10
C ALA A 187 -2.33 1.35 -17.42
N GLN A 188 -1.36 1.61 -16.54
CA GLN A 188 -0.29 2.60 -16.74
C GLN A 188 0.58 2.30 -17.96
N ILE A 189 0.77 1.04 -18.31
CA ILE A 189 1.53 0.66 -19.52
C ILE A 189 0.79 1.11 -20.78
N LEU A 190 -0.54 1.03 -20.76
CA LEU A 190 -1.40 1.43 -21.89
C LEU A 190 -1.64 2.95 -21.91
N VAL A 191 -1.84 3.54 -20.75
CA VAL A 191 -2.17 4.98 -20.59
C VAL A 191 -1.20 5.60 -19.58
N ARG A 192 -0.18 6.27 -20.07
CA ARG A 192 0.94 6.80 -19.27
C ARG A 192 0.55 7.90 -18.29
N ASP A 193 -0.62 8.48 -18.42
CA ASP A 193 -1.08 9.62 -17.61
C ASP A 193 -1.78 9.21 -16.31
N ILE A 194 -2.02 7.90 -16.09
CA ILE A 194 -2.74 7.38 -14.91
C ILE A 194 -2.04 7.79 -13.61
N GLU A 195 -0.71 7.66 -13.55
CA GLU A 195 0.07 8.04 -12.35
C GLU A 195 -0.23 9.49 -11.93
N GLY A 196 -0.25 10.43 -12.88
CA GLY A 196 -0.54 11.84 -12.63
C GLY A 196 -1.95 12.10 -12.09
N MET A 197 -2.92 11.25 -12.42
CA MET A 197 -4.31 11.37 -11.97
C MET A 197 -4.54 10.81 -10.55
N LEU A 198 -3.72 9.86 -10.11
CA LEU A 198 -3.93 9.17 -8.82
C LEU A 198 -3.79 10.11 -7.63
N GLY A 199 -2.83 11.02 -7.63
CA GLY A 199 -2.61 11.98 -6.54
C GLY A 199 -3.85 12.84 -6.26
N PRO A 200 -4.36 13.62 -7.22
CA PRO A 200 -5.60 14.39 -7.07
C PRO A 200 -6.82 13.54 -6.71
N LEU A 201 -6.93 12.33 -7.28
CA LEU A 201 -8.03 11.41 -6.99
C LEU A 201 -8.01 10.96 -5.52
N PHE A 202 -6.86 10.53 -5.00
CA PHE A 202 -6.74 10.10 -3.60
C PHE A 202 -6.88 11.27 -2.63
N MET A 203 -6.45 12.47 -3.01
CA MET A 203 -6.70 13.67 -2.23
C MET A 203 -8.21 13.93 -2.11
N LEU A 204 -8.96 13.90 -3.20
CA LEU A 204 -10.42 14.05 -3.18
C LEU A 204 -11.09 12.97 -2.32
N LEU A 205 -10.73 11.70 -2.52
CA LEU A 205 -11.27 10.58 -1.76
C LEU A 205 -10.98 10.70 -0.26
N SER A 206 -9.82 11.24 0.15
CA SER A 206 -9.50 11.44 1.56
C SER A 206 -10.49 12.35 2.28
N PHE A 207 -10.99 13.38 1.58
CA PHE A 207 -12.03 14.26 2.12
C PHE A 207 -13.38 13.56 2.23
N VAL A 208 -13.73 12.67 1.29
CA VAL A 208 -14.99 11.93 1.33
C VAL A 208 -14.99 10.84 2.42
N CYS A 209 -13.82 10.34 2.84
CA CYS A 209 -13.73 9.27 3.84
C CYS A 209 -13.86 9.74 5.31
N GLY A 210 -14.01 11.05 5.58
CA GLY A 210 -14.16 11.55 6.95
C GLY A 210 -12.89 11.44 7.79
N ILE A 211 -11.70 11.53 7.16
CA ILE A 211 -10.40 11.45 7.85
C ILE A 211 -10.14 12.73 8.66
N GLN A 212 -10.48 13.89 8.10
CA GLN A 212 -10.16 15.20 8.64
C GLN A 212 -11.25 15.78 9.55
N TYR A 213 -12.42 15.14 9.62
CA TYR A 213 -13.58 15.62 10.39
C TYR A 213 -14.46 14.46 10.86
N GLY A 214 -15.22 14.68 11.91
CA GLY A 214 -16.19 13.68 12.39
C GLY A 214 -17.37 13.55 11.43
N LEU A 215 -17.91 12.34 11.30
CA LEU A 215 -19.06 12.06 10.43
C LEU A 215 -20.31 12.89 10.81
N ASP A 216 -20.38 13.35 12.06
CA ASP A 216 -21.46 14.20 12.56
C ASP A 216 -21.47 15.61 11.93
N SER A 217 -20.32 16.04 11.38
CA SER A 217 -20.17 17.33 10.70
C SER A 217 -20.70 17.32 9.26
N ILE A 218 -21.06 16.14 8.74
CA ILE A 218 -21.55 16.00 7.37
C ILE A 218 -23.02 16.38 7.28
N PRO A 219 -23.42 17.25 6.32
CA PRO A 219 -24.82 17.54 6.07
C PRO A 219 -25.63 16.28 5.81
N ALA A 220 -26.87 16.21 6.35
CA ALA A 220 -27.71 15.01 6.27
C ALA A 220 -27.90 14.48 4.84
N ALA A 221 -27.97 15.39 3.84
CA ALA A 221 -28.14 15.03 2.43
C ALA A 221 -26.98 14.18 1.86
N TRP A 222 -25.77 14.27 2.40
CA TRP A 222 -24.58 13.57 1.92
C TRP A 222 -24.14 12.41 2.83
N ARG A 223 -24.74 12.30 4.03
CA ARG A 223 -24.33 11.32 5.04
C ARG A 223 -24.45 9.89 4.56
N ASP A 224 -25.54 9.54 3.89
CA ASP A 224 -25.77 8.18 3.37
C ASP A 224 -24.75 7.80 2.29
N ALA A 225 -24.40 8.75 1.41
CA ALA A 225 -23.38 8.53 0.37
C ALA A 225 -21.99 8.31 0.96
N VAL A 226 -21.62 9.06 2.00
CA VAL A 226 -20.34 8.90 2.72
C VAL A 226 -20.33 7.59 3.51
N LEU A 227 -21.44 7.21 4.15
CA LEU A 227 -21.57 5.93 4.86
C LEU A 227 -21.62 4.73 3.91
N ALA A 228 -22.02 4.89 2.66
CA ALA A 228 -21.95 3.81 1.67
C ALA A 228 -20.49 3.50 1.23
N ASN A 229 -19.55 4.40 1.51
CA ASN A 229 -18.15 4.22 1.14
C ASN A 229 -17.43 3.25 2.11
N PRO A 230 -16.89 2.11 1.64
CA PRO A 230 -16.19 1.14 2.48
C PRO A 230 -14.95 1.71 3.19
N PHE A 231 -14.29 2.70 2.58
CA PHE A 231 -13.15 3.37 3.22
C PHE A 231 -13.55 4.16 4.46
N THR A 232 -14.74 4.78 4.48
CA THR A 232 -15.28 5.46 5.67
C THR A 232 -15.41 4.49 6.84
N HIS A 233 -15.91 3.27 6.57
CA HIS A 233 -15.99 2.22 7.59
C HIS A 233 -14.61 1.76 8.06
N ALA A 234 -13.66 1.59 7.14
CA ALA A 234 -12.30 1.21 7.51
C ALA A 234 -11.64 2.27 8.42
N ILE A 235 -11.74 3.56 8.07
CA ILE A 235 -11.21 4.65 8.90
C ILE A 235 -11.93 4.71 10.25
N GLY A 236 -13.27 4.59 10.28
CA GLY A 236 -14.04 4.52 11.52
C GLY A 236 -13.59 3.37 12.42
N ARG A 237 -13.33 2.19 11.87
CA ARG A 237 -12.79 1.04 12.63
C ARG A 237 -11.42 1.31 13.23
N LEU A 238 -10.53 1.98 12.49
CA LEU A 238 -9.22 2.38 13.01
C LEU A 238 -9.37 3.35 14.19
N HIS A 239 -10.25 4.35 14.08
CA HIS A 239 -10.56 5.23 15.20
C HIS A 239 -11.12 4.46 16.40
N ASP A 240 -12.07 3.54 16.17
CA ASP A 240 -12.67 2.73 17.24
C ASP A 240 -11.61 1.87 17.97
N THR A 241 -10.68 1.26 17.25
CA THR A 241 -9.66 0.38 17.86
C THR A 241 -8.56 1.16 18.60
N TYR A 242 -8.06 2.24 18.01
CA TYR A 242 -6.94 3.00 18.60
C TYR A 242 -7.39 4.04 19.64
N LEU A 243 -8.57 4.64 19.46
CA LEU A 243 -9.00 5.76 20.30
C LEU A 243 -10.10 5.38 21.28
N ALA A 244 -11.04 4.50 20.90
CA ALA A 244 -12.08 4.02 21.79
C ALA A 244 -11.78 2.65 22.42
N GLY A 245 -10.65 2.02 22.07
CA GLY A 245 -10.23 0.73 22.65
C GLY A 245 -11.12 -0.45 22.23
N ALA A 246 -11.85 -0.34 21.14
CA ALA A 246 -12.75 -1.39 20.66
C ALA A 246 -11.97 -2.64 20.23
N GLY A 247 -12.50 -3.82 20.58
CA GLY A 247 -12.00 -5.12 20.12
C GLY A 247 -12.44 -5.46 18.70
N PHE A 248 -12.30 -6.74 18.32
CA PHE A 248 -12.78 -7.23 17.02
C PHE A 248 -14.29 -7.07 16.86
N ALA A 249 -14.72 -6.75 15.64
CA ALA A 249 -16.13 -6.57 15.30
C ALA A 249 -16.48 -7.29 14.00
N LEU A 250 -17.76 -7.56 13.79
CA LEU A 250 -18.25 -8.17 12.54
C LEU A 250 -17.91 -7.31 11.32
N THR A 251 -17.83 -5.99 11.49
CA THR A 251 -17.40 -5.06 10.44
C THR A 251 -16.01 -5.40 9.89
N ASP A 252 -15.09 -5.89 10.73
CA ASP A 252 -13.75 -6.30 10.30
C ASP A 252 -13.80 -7.46 9.30
N VAL A 253 -14.73 -8.40 9.49
CA VAL A 253 -14.94 -9.53 8.58
C VAL A 253 -15.46 -9.06 7.22
N TRP A 254 -16.42 -8.14 7.21
CA TRP A 254 -16.95 -7.57 5.98
C TRP A 254 -15.91 -6.76 5.20
N LEU A 255 -15.11 -5.97 5.91
CA LEU A 255 -14.02 -5.22 5.30
C LEU A 255 -12.96 -6.15 4.68
N LEU A 256 -12.58 -7.23 5.41
CA LEU A 256 -11.65 -8.24 4.90
C LEU A 256 -12.21 -8.95 3.67
N ALA A 257 -13.47 -9.39 3.72
CA ALA A 257 -14.13 -10.05 2.59
C ALA A 257 -14.19 -9.14 1.37
N GLY A 258 -14.58 -7.87 1.57
CA GLY A 258 -14.62 -6.87 0.50
C GLY A 258 -13.23 -6.62 -0.11
N GLY A 259 -12.22 -6.42 0.73
CA GLY A 259 -10.84 -6.26 0.28
C GLY A 259 -10.32 -7.47 -0.50
N ALA A 260 -10.61 -8.68 0.00
CA ALA A 260 -10.24 -9.94 -0.69
C ALA A 260 -10.92 -10.05 -2.07
N VAL A 261 -12.20 -9.68 -2.18
CA VAL A 261 -12.91 -9.66 -3.46
C VAL A 261 -12.24 -8.68 -4.42
N VAL A 262 -11.90 -7.47 -3.99
CA VAL A 262 -11.19 -6.49 -4.82
C VAL A 262 -9.82 -7.03 -5.26
N ALA A 263 -9.07 -7.68 -4.35
CA ALA A 263 -7.80 -8.31 -4.69
C ALA A 263 -7.96 -9.41 -5.75
N LEU A 264 -8.96 -10.28 -5.60
CA LEU A 264 -9.24 -11.36 -6.56
C LEU A 264 -9.64 -10.81 -7.94
N LEU A 265 -10.51 -9.81 -7.98
CA LEU A 265 -10.93 -9.15 -9.23
C LEU A 265 -9.75 -8.45 -9.91
N GLY A 266 -8.92 -7.71 -9.13
CA GLY A 266 -7.72 -7.06 -9.64
C GLY A 266 -6.71 -8.06 -10.20
N TYR A 267 -6.49 -9.18 -9.52
CA TYR A 267 -5.63 -10.24 -10.00
C TYR A 267 -6.16 -10.93 -11.25
N ALA A 268 -7.48 -11.19 -11.31
CA ALA A 268 -8.13 -11.76 -12.49
C ALA A 268 -7.99 -10.83 -13.70
N PHE A 269 -8.18 -9.52 -13.51
CA PHE A 269 -7.93 -8.50 -14.53
C PHE A 269 -6.47 -8.53 -14.99
N PHE A 270 -5.54 -8.47 -14.04
CA PHE A 270 -4.11 -8.52 -14.31
C PHE A 270 -3.73 -9.74 -15.16
N ARG A 271 -4.19 -10.95 -14.79
CA ARG A 271 -3.92 -12.19 -15.53
C ARG A 271 -4.43 -12.17 -16.97
N ARG A 272 -5.55 -11.47 -17.21
CA ARG A 272 -6.12 -11.37 -18.57
C ARG A 272 -5.37 -10.36 -19.43
N VAL A 273 -4.95 -9.24 -18.86
CA VAL A 273 -4.40 -8.11 -19.62
C VAL A 273 -2.87 -8.18 -19.73
N ALA A 274 -2.17 -8.61 -18.69
CA ALA A 274 -0.70 -8.63 -18.64
C ALA A 274 -0.02 -9.34 -19.85
N PRO A 275 -0.54 -10.46 -20.39
CA PRO A 275 0.07 -11.07 -21.57
C PRO A 275 0.01 -10.22 -22.84
N HIS A 276 -0.97 -9.32 -22.95
CA HIS A 276 -1.15 -8.46 -24.12
C HIS A 276 -0.33 -7.18 -24.07
N VAL A 277 0.34 -6.92 -22.94
CA VAL A 277 1.10 -5.69 -22.70
C VAL A 277 2.61 -5.94 -22.79
N ASP A 278 3.01 -7.16 -23.09
CA ASP A 278 4.41 -7.57 -23.22
C ASP A 278 5.17 -6.80 -24.28
N ASP A 279 4.49 -6.49 -25.40
CA ASP A 279 5.06 -5.76 -26.51
C ASP A 279 5.31 -4.27 -26.21
N TYR A 280 4.80 -3.77 -25.07
CA TYR A 280 4.92 -2.37 -24.66
C TYR A 280 5.84 -2.16 -23.45
N LEU A 281 6.40 -3.23 -22.87
CA LEU A 281 7.36 -3.22 -21.77
C LEU A 281 8.80 -3.26 -22.31
#